data_e9d00ae9afa7c1ee78b67bf1fda8d1e2
#
_entry.id   e9d00ae9afa7c1ee78b67bf1fda8d1e2
#
_cell.length_a   1.000
_cell.length_b   1.000
_cell.length_c   1.000
_cell.angle_alpha   90.00
_cell.angle_beta   90.00
_cell.angle_gamma   90.00
#
_symmetry.space_group_name_H-M   'P 1'
#
loop_
_entity.id
_entity.type
_entity.pdbx_description
1 polymer ?
#
loop_
_entity_poly.entity_id
_entity_poly.type
_entity_poly.pdbx_seq_one_letter_code
_entity_poly.pdbx_strand_id
1 'polypeptide(L)'
;RKLLFGLVQIQTPTEFFQAVAKKQDDLLDFAEDYEPVKAFFNSEQKTIFDKAVLYLSKYDDSKTYIVDENLENIVAQISEIVKKQSPYSDIPKLPELLKKFSDVYSDILDEQLKPVLDSVYDSQKRVFDVLNTKEYAETKRSSYSALFDEITNAAKGCTNVSVLRSYADRAETLKIRLLNEMTQTDQNIALKKAEEVRKRLEAQAKEVGNVDQAQIEAEVQKKVEKVKKTKNVSIKSITKTASWRLENTEDVDKYLNELRLKLVSELDTDTIVNIEF
;
A
#
# COMPACT_ATOMS: atom_id res chain seq x y z
N ARG A 1 -34.93 -29.38 16.47
CA ARG A 1 -34.33 -30.73 16.32
C ARG A 1 -34.98 -31.74 17.23
N LYS A 2 -35.12 -31.50 18.56
CA LYS A 2 -35.79 -32.45 19.50
C LYS A 2 -37.25 -32.69 19.16
N LEU A 3 -38.00 -31.65 18.74
CA LEU A 3 -39.39 -31.73 18.33
C LEU A 3 -39.59 -32.70 17.15
N LEU A 4 -38.86 -32.47 16.04
CA LEU A 4 -38.95 -33.32 14.84
C LEU A 4 -38.46 -34.73 15.10
N PHE A 5 -37.36 -34.91 15.87
CA PHE A 5 -36.86 -36.23 16.22
C PHE A 5 -37.87 -37.02 17.03
N GLY A 6 -38.58 -36.39 17.96
CA GLY A 6 -39.65 -37.05 18.72
C GLY A 6 -40.82 -37.52 17.85
N LEU A 7 -41.18 -36.76 16.80
CA LEU A 7 -42.24 -37.15 15.87
C LEU A 7 -41.84 -38.31 14.96
N VAL A 8 -40.56 -38.30 14.48
CA VAL A 8 -40.06 -39.38 13.59
C VAL A 8 -39.95 -40.74 14.29
N GLN A 9 -39.88 -40.77 15.62
CA GLN A 9 -39.80 -42.01 16.40
C GLN A 9 -41.17 -42.69 16.58
N ILE A 10 -42.30 -42.02 16.27
CA ILE A 10 -43.64 -42.57 16.42
C ILE A 10 -43.94 -43.53 15.26
N GLN A 11 -44.28 -44.77 15.58
CA GLN A 11 -44.45 -45.84 14.60
C GLN A 11 -45.91 -46.06 14.16
N THR A 12 -46.89 -45.62 14.95
CA THR A 12 -48.30 -45.78 14.59
C THR A 12 -48.91 -44.50 14.03
N PRO A 13 -49.70 -44.58 12.95
CA PRO A 13 -50.33 -43.39 12.35
C PRO A 13 -51.21 -42.60 13.32
N THR A 14 -51.96 -43.30 14.16
CA THR A 14 -52.87 -42.68 15.12
C THR A 14 -52.13 -41.86 16.16
N GLU A 15 -51.09 -42.40 16.75
CA GLU A 15 -50.24 -41.68 17.73
C GLU A 15 -49.49 -40.50 17.06
N PHE A 16 -49.07 -40.70 15.80
CA PHE A 16 -48.44 -39.62 15.05
C PHE A 16 -49.35 -38.43 14.86
N PHE A 17 -50.59 -38.66 14.38
CA PHE A 17 -51.59 -37.58 14.21
C PHE A 17 -51.95 -36.90 15.51
N GLN A 18 -52.11 -37.64 16.60
CA GLN A 18 -52.36 -37.09 17.92
C GLN A 18 -51.16 -36.24 18.42
N ALA A 19 -49.93 -36.70 18.21
CA ALA A 19 -48.74 -35.97 18.58
C ALA A 19 -48.57 -34.67 17.74
N VAL A 20 -48.85 -34.72 16.45
CA VAL A 20 -48.86 -33.52 15.57
C VAL A 20 -49.90 -32.52 16.03
N ALA A 21 -51.14 -32.96 16.27
CA ALA A 21 -52.20 -32.08 16.75
C ALA A 21 -51.85 -31.41 18.10
N LYS A 22 -51.24 -32.16 19.02
CA LYS A 22 -50.82 -31.65 20.33
C LYS A 22 -49.66 -30.63 20.23
N LYS A 23 -48.85 -30.73 19.18
CA LYS A 23 -47.69 -29.87 18.94
C LYS A 23 -47.85 -28.92 17.78
N GLN A 24 -49.08 -28.62 17.41
CA GLN A 24 -49.41 -27.80 16.22
C GLN A 24 -48.73 -26.43 16.29
N ASP A 25 -48.84 -25.74 17.41
CA ASP A 25 -48.25 -24.39 17.58
C ASP A 25 -46.73 -24.44 17.50
N ASP A 26 -46.08 -25.39 18.20
CA ASP A 26 -44.63 -25.60 18.13
C ASP A 26 -44.14 -25.89 16.71
N LEU A 27 -44.95 -26.58 15.89
CA LEU A 27 -44.62 -26.92 14.50
C LEU A 27 -44.77 -25.71 13.57
N LEU A 28 -45.79 -24.88 13.80
CA LEU A 28 -46.01 -23.63 13.06
C LEU A 28 -44.87 -22.67 13.34
N ASP A 29 -44.54 -22.42 14.61
CA ASP A 29 -43.40 -21.59 15.01
C ASP A 29 -42.07 -22.08 14.38
N PHE A 30 -41.87 -23.42 14.40
CA PHE A 30 -40.71 -24.00 13.73
C PHE A 30 -40.70 -23.76 12.22
N ALA A 31 -41.84 -23.87 11.55
CA ALA A 31 -41.95 -23.62 10.12
C ALA A 31 -41.69 -22.16 9.77
N GLU A 32 -42.20 -21.21 10.58
CA GLU A 32 -41.95 -19.79 10.42
C GLU A 32 -40.45 -19.44 10.59
N ASP A 33 -39.77 -20.05 11.57
CA ASP A 33 -38.33 -19.88 11.78
C ASP A 33 -37.49 -20.57 10.70
N TYR A 34 -37.93 -21.73 10.19
CA TYR A 34 -37.18 -22.57 9.25
C TYR A 34 -37.18 -22.01 7.81
N GLU A 35 -38.30 -21.49 7.33
CA GLU A 35 -38.42 -21.03 5.93
C GLU A 35 -37.43 -19.89 5.60
N PRO A 36 -37.23 -18.86 6.44
CA PRO A 36 -36.19 -17.85 6.19
C PRO A 36 -34.77 -18.43 6.17
N VAL A 37 -34.48 -19.39 7.05
CA VAL A 37 -33.18 -20.08 7.08
C VAL A 37 -32.94 -20.89 5.82
N LYS A 38 -33.97 -21.65 5.40
CA LYS A 38 -33.94 -22.44 4.16
C LYS A 38 -33.77 -21.54 2.93
N ALA A 39 -34.49 -20.42 2.88
CA ALA A 39 -34.34 -19.41 1.82
C ALA A 39 -32.93 -18.86 1.76
N PHE A 40 -32.31 -18.55 2.92
CA PHE A 40 -30.95 -18.06 3.00
C PHE A 40 -29.95 -19.01 2.33
N PHE A 41 -30.02 -20.31 2.59
CA PHE A 41 -29.09 -21.29 2.04
C PHE A 41 -29.39 -21.72 0.61
N ASN A 42 -30.66 -21.66 0.16
CA ASN A 42 -31.09 -22.14 -1.14
C ASN A 42 -31.29 -21.03 -2.19
N SER A 43 -31.03 -19.77 -1.83
CA SER A 43 -31.10 -18.61 -2.73
C SER A 43 -29.83 -17.82 -2.74
N GLU A 44 -29.81 -16.68 -3.44
CA GLU A 44 -28.69 -15.74 -3.49
C GLU A 44 -28.47 -14.96 -2.17
N GLN A 45 -29.35 -15.13 -1.17
CA GLN A 45 -29.27 -14.37 0.09
C GLN A 45 -27.95 -14.56 0.83
N LYS A 46 -27.41 -15.80 0.81
CA LYS A 46 -26.09 -16.08 1.40
C LYS A 46 -25.00 -15.27 0.71
N THR A 47 -25.00 -15.23 -0.62
CA THR A 47 -24.01 -14.47 -1.39
C THR A 47 -24.11 -12.97 -1.11
N ILE A 48 -25.32 -12.43 -0.99
CA ILE A 48 -25.58 -11.04 -0.63
C ILE A 48 -25.03 -10.74 0.78
N PHE A 49 -25.29 -11.64 1.73
CA PHE A 49 -24.81 -11.50 3.10
C PHE A 49 -23.28 -11.54 3.17
N ASP A 50 -22.65 -12.51 2.49
CA ASP A 50 -21.19 -12.64 2.43
C ASP A 50 -20.55 -11.38 1.80
N LYS A 51 -21.21 -10.79 0.78
CA LYS A 51 -20.79 -9.51 0.18
C LYS A 51 -20.91 -8.35 1.17
N ALA A 52 -21.95 -8.32 2.00
CA ALA A 52 -22.11 -7.31 3.04
C ALA A 52 -20.97 -7.39 4.07
N VAL A 53 -20.60 -8.58 4.51
CA VAL A 53 -19.45 -8.81 5.41
C VAL A 53 -18.15 -8.32 4.78
N LEU A 54 -17.94 -8.62 3.49
CA LEU A 54 -16.77 -8.15 2.75
C LEU A 54 -16.70 -6.61 2.67
N TYR A 55 -17.83 -5.95 2.46
CA TYR A 55 -17.89 -4.49 2.38
C TYR A 55 -17.62 -3.82 3.74
N LEU A 56 -18.10 -4.41 4.84
CA LEU A 56 -17.76 -3.98 6.19
C LEU A 56 -16.26 -4.10 6.47
N SER A 57 -15.64 -5.22 6.11
CA SER A 57 -14.19 -5.41 6.24
C SER A 57 -13.43 -4.38 5.40
N LYS A 58 -13.85 -4.15 4.15
CA LYS A 58 -13.23 -3.15 3.26
C LYS A 58 -13.30 -1.73 3.83
N TYR A 59 -14.42 -1.38 4.47
CA TYR A 59 -14.56 -0.10 5.17
C TYR A 59 -13.64 -0.05 6.40
N ASP A 60 -13.62 -1.10 7.23
CA ASP A 60 -12.80 -1.15 8.43
C ASP A 60 -11.31 -0.98 8.14
N ASP A 61 -10.82 -1.54 7.02
CA ASP A 61 -9.44 -1.38 6.55
C ASP A 61 -9.13 0.07 6.12
N SER A 62 -10.15 0.83 5.74
CA SER A 62 -10.00 2.16 5.12
C SER A 62 -10.51 3.32 5.99
N LYS A 63 -11.23 3.05 7.08
CA LYS A 63 -11.95 4.05 7.89
C LYS A 63 -11.09 5.18 8.45
N THR A 64 -9.79 4.93 8.66
CA THR A 64 -8.86 5.98 9.12
C THR A 64 -8.54 7.02 8.04
N TYR A 65 -8.87 6.72 6.79
CA TYR A 65 -8.59 7.55 5.62
C TYR A 65 -9.85 8.13 4.98
N ILE A 66 -11.02 7.70 5.46
CA ILE A 66 -12.34 8.12 4.94
C ILE A 66 -13.06 8.90 6.03
N VAL A 67 -13.47 10.11 5.69
CA VAL A 67 -14.32 10.96 6.54
C VAL A 67 -15.54 11.32 5.71
N ASP A 68 -16.57 10.47 5.76
CA ASP A 68 -17.82 10.65 5.01
C ASP A 68 -19.00 10.14 5.84
N GLU A 69 -19.83 11.07 6.35
CA GLU A 69 -20.98 10.76 7.21
C GLU A 69 -22.03 9.89 6.50
N ASN A 70 -22.20 10.04 5.18
CA ASN A 70 -23.16 9.24 4.42
C ASN A 70 -22.71 7.78 4.35
N LEU A 71 -21.42 7.55 4.07
CA LEU A 71 -20.85 6.21 4.06
C LEU A 71 -20.92 5.57 5.46
N GLU A 72 -20.61 6.33 6.52
CA GLU A 72 -20.70 5.85 7.90
C GLU A 72 -22.11 5.41 8.26
N ASN A 73 -23.12 6.18 7.87
CA ASN A 73 -24.53 5.82 8.07
C ASN A 73 -24.95 4.55 7.31
N ILE A 74 -24.50 4.38 6.07
CA ILE A 74 -24.73 3.16 5.29
C ILE A 74 -24.07 1.96 5.96
N VAL A 75 -22.81 2.10 6.37
CA VAL A 75 -22.04 1.06 7.08
C VAL A 75 -22.73 0.67 8.39
N ALA A 76 -23.24 1.62 9.16
CA ALA A 76 -23.97 1.36 10.39
C ALA A 76 -25.21 0.50 10.13
N GLN A 77 -26.01 0.83 9.09
CA GLN A 77 -27.19 0.05 8.70
C GLN A 77 -26.83 -1.37 8.25
N ILE A 78 -25.79 -1.53 7.42
CA ILE A 78 -25.32 -2.86 7.01
C ILE A 78 -24.84 -3.65 8.24
N SER A 79 -24.07 -3.02 9.12
CA SER A 79 -23.53 -3.64 10.34
C SER A 79 -24.62 -4.07 11.30
N GLU A 80 -25.71 -3.29 11.42
CA GLU A 80 -26.87 -3.66 12.22
C GLU A 80 -27.50 -4.96 11.73
N ILE A 81 -27.69 -5.10 10.43
CA ILE A 81 -28.27 -6.32 9.84
C ILE A 81 -27.34 -7.52 10.03
N VAL A 82 -26.04 -7.35 9.70
CA VAL A 82 -25.05 -8.45 9.74
C VAL A 82 -24.81 -8.96 11.16
N LYS A 83 -24.89 -8.11 12.17
CA LYS A 83 -24.67 -8.46 13.59
C LYS A 83 -25.89 -9.06 14.28
N LYS A 84 -27.06 -9.09 13.65
CA LYS A 84 -28.25 -9.71 14.23
C LYS A 84 -28.04 -11.22 14.41
N GLN A 85 -28.55 -11.77 15.49
CA GLN A 85 -28.54 -13.22 15.72
C GLN A 85 -29.39 -13.98 14.68
N SER A 86 -30.45 -13.36 14.18
CA SER A 86 -31.33 -13.86 13.10
C SER A 86 -31.52 -12.76 12.05
N PRO A 87 -30.61 -12.63 11.05
CA PRO A 87 -30.65 -11.55 10.06
C PRO A 87 -31.61 -11.81 8.89
N TYR A 88 -32.16 -13.00 8.78
CA TYR A 88 -32.78 -13.54 7.57
C TYR A 88 -33.90 -12.65 6.99
N SER A 89 -34.75 -12.05 7.82
CA SER A 89 -35.82 -11.14 7.40
C SER A 89 -35.33 -9.79 6.87
N ASP A 90 -34.11 -9.39 7.25
CA ASP A 90 -33.51 -8.09 6.87
C ASP A 90 -32.57 -8.21 5.68
N ILE A 91 -32.10 -9.41 5.32
CA ILE A 91 -31.21 -9.64 4.17
C ILE A 91 -31.74 -9.03 2.87
N PRO A 92 -33.08 -9.05 2.56
CA PRO A 92 -33.61 -8.40 1.37
C PRO A 92 -33.37 -6.89 1.27
N LYS A 93 -33.02 -6.21 2.38
CA LYS A 93 -32.65 -4.78 2.42
C LYS A 93 -31.20 -4.53 2.01
N LEU A 94 -30.34 -5.55 2.13
CA LEU A 94 -28.90 -5.41 1.86
C LEU A 94 -28.56 -5.00 0.43
N PRO A 95 -29.20 -5.51 -0.64
CA PRO A 95 -28.85 -5.15 -2.01
C PRO A 95 -28.85 -3.64 -2.27
N GLU A 96 -29.86 -2.93 -1.76
CA GLU A 96 -29.95 -1.47 -1.88
C GLU A 96 -28.85 -0.76 -1.10
N LEU A 97 -28.58 -1.20 0.14
CA LEU A 97 -27.51 -0.65 0.98
C LEU A 97 -26.12 -0.91 0.36
N LEU A 98 -25.90 -2.11 -0.18
CA LEU A 98 -24.65 -2.47 -0.85
C LEU A 98 -24.43 -1.67 -2.12
N LYS A 99 -25.51 -1.36 -2.86
CA LYS A 99 -25.42 -0.46 -4.01
C LYS A 99 -25.02 0.94 -3.58
N LYS A 100 -25.72 1.52 -2.60
CA LYS A 100 -25.39 2.84 -2.04
C LYS A 100 -23.94 2.90 -1.53
N PHE A 101 -23.50 1.87 -0.81
CA PHE A 101 -22.12 1.75 -0.37
C PHE A 101 -21.15 1.77 -1.55
N SER A 102 -21.43 0.96 -2.59
CA SER A 102 -20.56 0.86 -3.76
C SER A 102 -20.44 2.20 -4.49
N ASP A 103 -21.56 2.91 -4.66
CA ASP A 103 -21.59 4.19 -5.36
C ASP A 103 -20.75 5.23 -4.58
N VAL A 104 -21.05 5.44 -3.28
CA VAL A 104 -20.31 6.41 -2.44
C VAL A 104 -18.84 6.04 -2.29
N TYR A 105 -18.53 4.76 -2.10
CA TYR A 105 -17.14 4.31 -1.96
C TYR A 105 -16.35 4.46 -3.26
N SER A 106 -16.99 4.31 -4.41
CA SER A 106 -16.36 4.57 -5.72
C SER A 106 -16.02 6.05 -5.90
N ASP A 107 -16.93 6.95 -5.53
CA ASP A 107 -16.69 8.39 -5.59
C ASP A 107 -15.49 8.78 -4.70
N ILE A 108 -15.42 8.23 -3.48
CA ILE A 108 -14.28 8.44 -2.58
C ILE A 108 -12.96 7.91 -3.18
N LEU A 109 -13.00 6.72 -3.84
CA LEU A 109 -11.82 6.19 -4.52
C LEU A 109 -11.34 7.12 -5.63
N ASP A 110 -12.25 7.65 -6.44
CA ASP A 110 -11.93 8.55 -7.55
C ASP A 110 -11.35 9.88 -7.04
N GLU A 111 -11.90 10.42 -5.95
CA GLU A 111 -11.34 11.61 -5.28
C GLU A 111 -9.94 11.37 -4.73
N GLN A 112 -9.68 10.20 -4.12
CA GLN A 112 -8.37 9.85 -3.56
C GLN A 112 -7.35 9.45 -4.63
N LEU A 113 -7.79 9.01 -5.81
CA LEU A 113 -6.91 8.58 -6.89
C LEU A 113 -6.05 9.74 -7.41
N LYS A 114 -6.63 10.92 -7.60
CA LYS A 114 -5.93 12.08 -8.15
C LYS A 114 -4.67 12.45 -7.36
N PRO A 115 -4.74 12.72 -6.03
CA PRO A 115 -3.54 13.08 -5.26
C PRO A 115 -2.49 11.97 -5.23
N VAL A 116 -2.90 10.70 -5.32
CA VAL A 116 -1.96 9.57 -5.43
C VAL A 116 -1.23 9.60 -6.77
N LEU A 117 -1.96 9.79 -7.88
CA LEU A 117 -1.34 9.90 -9.20
C LEU A 117 -0.44 11.13 -9.34
N ASP A 118 -0.82 12.26 -8.74
CA ASP A 118 0.02 13.46 -8.70
C ASP A 118 1.34 13.17 -7.96
N SER A 119 1.29 12.47 -6.82
CA SER A 119 2.49 12.05 -6.08
C SER A 119 3.38 11.07 -6.86
N VAL A 120 2.79 10.14 -7.61
CA VAL A 120 3.53 9.23 -8.51
C VAL A 120 4.21 10.02 -9.62
N TYR A 121 3.49 10.95 -10.23
CA TYR A 121 4.02 11.82 -11.29
C TYR A 121 5.18 12.70 -10.80
N ASP A 122 5.05 13.32 -9.62
CA ASP A 122 6.12 14.15 -9.05
C ASP A 122 7.38 13.32 -8.76
N SER A 123 7.20 12.11 -8.22
CA SER A 123 8.31 11.17 -8.00
C SER A 123 8.98 10.76 -9.32
N GLN A 124 8.20 10.46 -10.35
CA GLN A 124 8.69 10.16 -11.69
C GLN A 124 9.45 11.35 -12.28
N LYS A 125 8.85 12.54 -12.27
CA LYS A 125 9.44 13.78 -12.77
C LYS A 125 10.81 14.03 -12.13
N ARG A 126 10.90 13.93 -10.80
CA ARG A 126 12.18 14.12 -10.08
C ARG A 126 13.25 13.14 -10.55
N VAL A 127 12.91 11.86 -10.76
CA VAL A 127 13.85 10.86 -11.30
C VAL A 127 14.30 11.23 -12.70
N PHE A 128 13.39 11.64 -13.58
CA PHE A 128 13.71 11.99 -14.97
C PHE A 128 14.48 13.29 -15.07
N ASP A 129 14.22 14.27 -14.20
CA ASP A 129 15.00 15.51 -14.15
C ASP A 129 16.49 15.20 -13.87
N VAL A 130 16.77 14.30 -12.91
CA VAL A 130 18.13 13.85 -12.63
C VAL A 130 18.68 12.98 -13.75
N LEU A 131 17.91 12.01 -14.25
CA LEU A 131 18.33 11.10 -15.32
C LEU A 131 18.76 11.86 -16.58
N ASN A 132 18.02 12.90 -16.97
CA ASN A 132 18.31 13.70 -18.16
C ASN A 132 19.68 14.41 -18.12
N THR A 133 20.28 14.54 -16.96
CA THR A 133 21.65 15.07 -16.81
C THR A 133 22.75 14.02 -17.01
N LYS A 134 22.39 12.75 -17.21
CA LYS A 134 23.33 11.62 -17.25
C LYS A 134 23.67 11.18 -18.66
N GLU A 135 24.94 10.78 -18.88
CA GLU A 135 25.42 10.26 -20.17
C GLU A 135 24.68 9.01 -20.65
N TYR A 136 24.11 8.24 -19.72
CA TYR A 136 23.35 6.99 -19.96
C TYR A 136 21.83 7.17 -19.96
N ALA A 137 21.31 8.38 -20.03
CA ALA A 137 19.90 8.69 -19.92
C ALA A 137 19.02 7.86 -20.87
N GLU A 138 19.40 7.82 -22.15
CA GLU A 138 18.63 7.13 -23.19
C GLU A 138 18.51 5.62 -22.92
N THR A 139 19.56 4.99 -22.41
CA THR A 139 19.56 3.54 -22.14
C THR A 139 18.67 3.14 -20.95
N LYS A 140 18.47 4.05 -20.00
CA LYS A 140 17.70 3.81 -18.77
C LYS A 140 16.25 4.33 -18.85
N ARG A 141 15.97 5.26 -19.74
CA ARG A 141 14.68 5.96 -19.83
C ARG A 141 13.50 5.01 -19.88
N SER A 142 13.49 4.06 -20.82
CA SER A 142 12.37 3.13 -21.02
C SER A 142 12.15 2.23 -19.80
N SER A 143 13.22 1.70 -19.21
CA SER A 143 13.11 0.82 -18.03
C SER A 143 12.59 1.57 -16.80
N TYR A 144 13.02 2.81 -16.59
CA TYR A 144 12.55 3.62 -15.46
C TYR A 144 11.09 4.05 -15.65
N SER A 145 10.69 4.41 -16.89
CA SER A 145 9.28 4.72 -17.20
C SER A 145 8.38 3.52 -16.87
N ALA A 146 8.73 2.34 -17.33
CA ALA A 146 7.95 1.13 -17.13
C ALA A 146 7.65 0.85 -15.62
N LEU A 147 8.62 1.13 -14.75
CA LEU A 147 8.44 0.95 -13.30
C LEU A 147 7.38 1.90 -12.71
N PHE A 148 7.34 3.16 -13.17
CA PHE A 148 6.31 4.12 -12.74
C PHE A 148 4.96 3.82 -13.38
N ASP A 149 4.96 3.36 -14.64
CA ASP A 149 3.74 2.95 -15.36
C ASP A 149 3.07 1.77 -14.66
N GLU A 150 3.86 0.81 -14.11
CA GLU A 150 3.35 -0.30 -13.31
C GLU A 150 2.61 0.20 -12.06
N ILE A 151 3.22 1.14 -11.30
CA ILE A 151 2.59 1.73 -10.12
C ILE A 151 1.31 2.50 -10.49
N THR A 152 1.37 3.30 -11.56
CA THR A 152 0.23 4.08 -12.07
C THR A 152 -0.94 3.17 -12.46
N ASN A 153 -0.67 2.10 -13.20
CA ASN A 153 -1.70 1.17 -13.63
C ASN A 153 -2.30 0.39 -12.45
N ALA A 154 -1.45 -0.01 -11.48
CA ALA A 154 -1.91 -0.66 -10.27
C ALA A 154 -2.77 0.28 -9.40
N ALA A 155 -2.42 1.56 -9.29
CA ALA A 155 -3.21 2.56 -8.58
C ALA A 155 -4.58 2.77 -9.24
N LYS A 156 -4.64 2.90 -10.58
CA LYS A 156 -5.89 3.03 -11.35
C LYS A 156 -6.80 1.82 -11.25
N GLY A 157 -6.26 0.62 -11.10
CA GLY A 157 -7.03 -0.62 -10.90
C GLY A 157 -7.37 -0.92 -9.44
N CYS A 158 -6.98 -0.05 -8.50
CA CYS A 158 -7.18 -0.30 -7.08
C CYS A 158 -8.64 -0.09 -6.68
N THR A 159 -9.15 -0.99 -5.85
CA THR A 159 -10.54 -0.96 -5.35
C THR A 159 -10.63 -0.70 -3.84
N ASN A 160 -9.52 -0.42 -3.17
CA ASN A 160 -9.46 -0.18 -1.72
C ASN A 160 -8.67 1.08 -1.40
N VAL A 161 -9.25 2.02 -0.66
CA VAL A 161 -8.66 3.33 -0.33
C VAL A 161 -7.33 3.20 0.44
N SER A 162 -7.26 2.27 1.40
CA SER A 162 -6.03 2.04 2.17
C SER A 162 -4.88 1.56 1.27
N VAL A 163 -5.17 0.62 0.35
CA VAL A 163 -4.18 0.13 -0.61
C VAL A 163 -3.82 1.21 -1.62
N LEU A 164 -4.81 1.98 -2.11
CA LEU A 164 -4.60 3.07 -3.05
C LEU A 164 -3.55 4.07 -2.54
N ARG A 165 -3.68 4.50 -1.29
CA ARG A 165 -2.74 5.44 -0.69
C ARG A 165 -1.31 4.91 -0.61
N SER A 166 -1.13 3.59 -0.46
CA SER A 166 0.20 2.98 -0.40
C SER A 166 1.00 3.15 -1.69
N TYR A 167 0.35 3.44 -2.83
CA TYR A 167 1.07 3.63 -4.09
C TYR A 167 1.86 4.93 -4.13
N ALA A 168 1.46 5.98 -3.40
CA ALA A 168 2.28 7.17 -3.23
C ALA A 168 3.60 6.85 -2.52
N ASP A 169 3.54 6.05 -1.45
CA ASP A 169 4.75 5.63 -0.71
C ASP A 169 5.64 4.69 -1.53
N ARG A 170 5.02 3.83 -2.37
CA ARG A 170 5.76 2.97 -3.31
C ARG A 170 6.50 3.79 -4.37
N ALA A 171 5.86 4.84 -4.90
CA ALA A 171 6.49 5.73 -5.86
C ALA A 171 7.65 6.51 -5.23
N GLU A 172 7.49 6.96 -3.99
CA GLU A 172 8.55 7.61 -3.22
C GLU A 172 9.75 6.67 -3.00
N THR A 173 9.47 5.43 -2.58
CA THR A 173 10.50 4.40 -2.39
C THR A 173 11.22 4.09 -3.70
N LEU A 174 10.49 3.99 -4.81
CA LEU A 174 11.04 3.80 -6.14
C LEU A 174 11.94 4.96 -6.54
N LYS A 175 11.50 6.22 -6.34
CA LYS A 175 12.28 7.43 -6.58
C LYS A 175 13.64 7.34 -5.90
N ILE A 176 13.66 7.09 -4.59
CA ILE A 176 14.90 7.00 -3.81
C ILE A 176 15.80 5.88 -4.34
N ARG A 177 15.23 4.70 -4.64
CA ARG A 177 15.99 3.58 -5.19
C ARG A 177 16.67 3.95 -6.51
N LEU A 178 15.94 4.58 -7.43
CA LEU A 178 16.47 4.94 -8.75
C LEU A 178 17.51 6.06 -8.67
N LEU A 179 17.33 7.06 -7.80
CA LEU A 179 18.32 8.10 -7.53
C LEU A 179 19.62 7.49 -6.97
N ASN A 180 19.52 6.53 -6.06
CA ASN A 180 20.68 5.82 -5.52
C ASN A 180 21.35 4.93 -6.59
N GLU A 181 20.59 4.26 -7.46
CA GLU A 181 21.13 3.51 -8.60
C GLU A 181 21.93 4.41 -9.56
N MET A 182 21.39 5.60 -9.87
CA MET A 182 22.09 6.58 -10.70
C MET A 182 23.39 7.04 -10.03
N THR A 183 23.36 7.35 -8.76
CA THR A 183 24.54 7.74 -8.00
C THR A 183 25.62 6.65 -8.02
N GLN A 184 25.23 5.38 -7.82
CA GLN A 184 26.15 4.25 -7.90
C GLN A 184 26.73 4.06 -9.31
N THR A 185 25.89 4.27 -10.33
CA THR A 185 26.33 4.21 -11.73
C THR A 185 27.35 5.29 -12.03
N ASP A 186 27.11 6.52 -11.60
CA ASP A 186 28.05 7.65 -11.78
C ASP A 186 29.39 7.37 -11.09
N GLN A 187 29.37 6.82 -9.88
CA GLN A 187 30.60 6.43 -9.16
C GLN A 187 31.37 5.36 -9.93
N ASN A 188 30.67 4.34 -10.43
CA ASN A 188 31.31 3.28 -11.21
C ASN A 188 31.94 3.80 -12.53
N ILE A 189 31.25 4.73 -13.20
CA ILE A 189 31.78 5.39 -14.41
C ILE A 189 33.02 6.22 -14.05
N ALA A 190 32.98 6.98 -12.97
CA ALA A 190 34.13 7.80 -12.53
C ALA A 190 35.33 6.92 -12.15
N LEU A 191 35.13 5.82 -11.45
CA LEU A 191 36.20 4.86 -11.12
C LEU A 191 36.80 4.22 -12.39
N LYS A 192 35.99 3.81 -13.36
CA LYS A 192 36.50 3.27 -14.64
C LYS A 192 37.31 4.32 -15.40
N LYS A 193 36.81 5.56 -15.50
CA LYS A 193 37.55 6.66 -16.15
C LYS A 193 38.89 6.95 -15.43
N ALA A 194 38.90 6.87 -14.11
CA ALA A 194 40.12 7.05 -13.31
C ALA A 194 41.13 5.91 -13.56
N GLU A 195 40.67 4.67 -13.65
CA GLU A 195 41.52 3.51 -13.94
C GLU A 195 42.11 3.56 -15.37
N GLU A 196 41.29 3.98 -16.35
CA GLU A 196 41.77 4.17 -17.72
C GLU A 196 42.87 5.25 -17.81
N VAL A 197 42.71 6.36 -17.11
CA VAL A 197 43.73 7.42 -17.02
C VAL A 197 45.00 6.88 -16.39
N ARG A 198 44.88 6.12 -15.29
CA ARG A 198 46.02 5.47 -14.64
C ARG A 198 46.78 4.56 -15.63
N LYS A 199 46.07 3.67 -16.35
CA LYS A 199 46.68 2.78 -17.33
C LYS A 199 47.39 3.54 -18.46
N ARG A 200 46.80 4.66 -18.92
CA ARG A 200 47.45 5.52 -19.94
C ARG A 200 48.72 6.18 -19.43
N LEU A 201 48.71 6.71 -18.20
CA LEU A 201 49.87 7.33 -17.58
C LEU A 201 50.98 6.30 -17.32
N GLU A 202 50.63 5.11 -16.84
CA GLU A 202 51.61 4.01 -16.65
C GLU A 202 52.22 3.54 -17.98
N ALA A 203 51.43 3.52 -19.09
CA ALA A 203 51.96 3.18 -20.41
C ALA A 203 52.93 4.26 -20.91
N GLN A 204 52.57 5.54 -20.78
CA GLN A 204 53.44 6.68 -21.15
C GLN A 204 54.71 6.72 -20.30
N ALA A 205 54.62 6.40 -19.00
CA ALA A 205 55.78 6.32 -18.10
C ALA A 205 56.78 5.24 -18.53
N LYS A 206 56.31 4.12 -19.06
CA LYS A 206 57.15 3.04 -19.59
C LYS A 206 57.86 3.42 -20.88
N GLU A 207 57.26 4.29 -21.71
CA GLU A 207 57.86 4.74 -22.97
C GLU A 207 58.91 5.86 -22.75
N VAL A 208 58.72 6.71 -21.77
CA VAL A 208 59.57 7.88 -21.57
C VAL A 208 60.70 7.66 -20.55
N GLY A 209 60.71 6.54 -19.82
CA GLY A 209 61.81 6.08 -18.99
C GLY A 209 62.06 6.88 -17.69
N ASN A 210 61.26 7.90 -17.37
CA ASN A 210 61.46 8.72 -16.17
C ASN A 210 60.22 9.51 -15.78
N VAL A 211 59.22 8.82 -15.20
CA VAL A 211 58.05 9.51 -14.59
C VAL A 211 57.94 9.10 -13.13
N ASP A 212 57.89 10.09 -12.27
CA ASP A 212 57.82 9.93 -10.83
C ASP A 212 56.45 9.28 -10.45
N GLN A 213 56.49 8.06 -9.95
CA GLN A 213 55.31 7.26 -9.58
C GLN A 213 54.41 8.01 -8.57
N ALA A 214 55.01 8.90 -7.76
CA ALA A 214 54.31 9.77 -6.83
C ALA A 214 53.42 10.82 -7.53
N GLN A 215 53.80 11.29 -8.73
CA GLN A 215 52.98 12.25 -9.48
C GLN A 215 51.77 11.58 -10.13
N ILE A 216 51.89 10.33 -10.58
CA ILE A 216 50.78 9.52 -11.12
C ILE A 216 49.77 9.23 -10.03
N GLU A 217 50.24 8.81 -8.85
CA GLU A 217 49.37 8.54 -7.70
C GLU A 217 48.67 9.82 -7.22
N ALA A 218 49.34 10.98 -7.17
CA ALA A 218 48.74 12.25 -6.79
C ALA A 218 47.66 12.74 -7.78
N GLU A 219 47.82 12.55 -9.10
CA GLU A 219 46.80 12.91 -10.09
C GLU A 219 45.59 11.96 -10.08
N VAL A 220 45.83 10.67 -9.90
CA VAL A 220 44.77 9.67 -9.75
C VAL A 220 44.00 9.93 -8.45
N GLN A 221 44.69 10.17 -7.35
CA GLN A 221 44.10 10.44 -6.05
C GLN A 221 43.27 11.72 -6.05
N LYS A 222 43.71 12.81 -6.70
CA LYS A 222 42.92 14.04 -6.90
C LYS A 222 41.64 13.82 -7.69
N LYS A 223 41.61 12.84 -8.61
CA LYS A 223 40.40 12.50 -9.38
C LYS A 223 39.46 11.53 -8.63
N VAL A 224 40.02 10.67 -7.78
CA VAL A 224 39.27 9.71 -6.95
C VAL A 224 38.72 10.39 -5.70
N GLU A 225 39.46 11.28 -5.03
CA GLU A 225 38.99 12.02 -3.84
C GLU A 225 37.79 12.95 -4.11
N LYS A 226 37.52 13.30 -5.38
CA LYS A 226 36.32 14.07 -5.75
C LYS A 226 35.04 13.24 -5.76
N VAL A 227 35.09 11.91 -5.63
CA VAL A 227 33.93 11.03 -5.67
C VAL A 227 33.52 10.64 -4.25
N LYS A 228 33.03 11.60 -3.47
CA LYS A 228 32.35 11.27 -2.21
C LYS A 228 31.14 10.41 -2.47
N LYS A 229 30.91 9.40 -1.63
CA LYS A 229 29.70 8.57 -1.69
C LYS A 229 28.49 9.46 -1.43
N THR A 230 27.58 9.55 -2.39
CA THR A 230 26.33 10.28 -2.22
C THR A 230 25.21 9.28 -1.95
N LYS A 231 24.39 9.56 -0.95
CA LYS A 231 23.21 8.76 -0.59
C LYS A 231 21.97 9.66 -0.59
N ASN A 232 20.94 9.25 -1.31
CA ASN A 232 19.67 9.94 -1.32
C ASN A 232 18.74 9.29 -0.29
N VAL A 233 18.13 10.09 0.56
CA VAL A 233 17.26 9.64 1.66
C VAL A 233 15.99 10.45 1.64
N SER A 234 14.83 9.81 1.64
CA SER A 234 13.56 10.51 1.77
C SER A 234 13.35 10.98 3.21
N ILE A 235 12.87 12.21 3.37
CA ILE A 235 12.50 12.75 4.69
C ILE A 235 11.42 11.89 5.36
N LYS A 236 10.51 11.30 4.59
CA LYS A 236 9.46 10.41 5.09
C LYS A 236 9.99 9.10 5.67
N SER A 237 11.15 8.62 5.20
CA SER A 237 11.79 7.40 5.72
C SER A 237 12.64 7.65 6.96
N ILE A 238 12.94 8.91 7.27
CA ILE A 238 13.79 9.30 8.38
C ILE A 238 13.05 9.18 9.70
N THR A 239 11.76 9.49 9.73
CA THR A 239 10.92 9.37 10.92
C THR A 239 10.20 8.02 10.96
N LYS A 240 10.29 7.30 12.07
CA LYS A 240 9.65 5.98 12.24
C LYS A 240 8.13 6.04 12.34
N THR A 241 7.59 7.21 12.61
CA THR A 241 6.16 7.47 12.77
C THR A 241 5.59 8.09 11.50
N ALA A 242 4.49 7.54 11.01
CA ALA A 242 3.83 8.01 9.80
C ALA A 242 3.23 9.43 9.94
N SER A 243 2.99 9.88 11.17
CA SER A 243 2.53 11.24 11.47
C SER A 243 2.96 11.65 12.87
N TRP A 244 3.32 12.92 13.03
CA TRP A 244 3.60 13.54 14.31
C TRP A 244 2.51 14.55 14.64
N ARG A 245 1.97 14.45 15.84
CA ARG A 245 1.08 15.46 16.40
C ARG A 245 1.91 16.37 17.31
N LEU A 246 2.10 17.62 16.90
CA LEU A 246 2.88 18.61 17.63
C LEU A 246 1.92 19.53 18.37
N GLU A 247 1.86 19.44 19.68
CA GLU A 247 0.97 20.26 20.51
C GLU A 247 1.70 21.35 21.30
N ASN A 248 3.02 21.19 21.48
CA ASN A 248 3.86 22.09 22.24
C ASN A 248 5.31 22.07 21.73
N THR A 249 6.16 22.95 22.26
CA THR A 249 7.57 23.06 21.90
C THR A 249 8.39 21.80 22.23
N GLU A 250 8.01 21.06 23.27
CA GLU A 250 8.66 19.80 23.62
C GLU A 250 8.47 18.73 22.55
N ASP A 251 7.30 18.67 21.90
CA ASP A 251 7.02 17.74 20.82
C ASP A 251 7.81 18.10 19.56
N VAL A 252 7.99 19.40 19.31
CA VAL A 252 8.86 19.89 18.22
C VAL A 252 10.31 19.48 18.48
N ASP A 253 10.80 19.65 19.73
CA ASP A 253 12.17 19.29 20.08
C ASP A 253 12.40 17.76 19.96
N LYS A 254 11.45 16.95 20.37
CA LYS A 254 11.49 15.48 20.21
C LYS A 254 11.57 15.08 18.73
N TYR A 255 10.70 15.68 17.91
CA TYR A 255 10.70 15.44 16.45
C TYR A 255 12.04 15.82 15.80
N LEU A 256 12.53 17.02 16.09
CA LEU A 256 13.79 17.50 15.53
C LEU A 256 15.00 16.67 16.00
N ASN A 257 14.98 16.20 17.25
CA ASN A 257 16.05 15.35 17.78
C ASN A 257 16.06 13.95 17.12
N GLU A 258 14.89 13.35 16.88
CA GLU A 258 14.78 12.08 16.17
C GLU A 258 15.26 12.21 14.72
N LEU A 259 14.84 13.28 14.03
CA LEU A 259 15.29 13.61 12.68
C LEU A 259 16.81 13.77 12.64
N ARG A 260 17.39 14.53 13.58
CA ARG A 260 18.82 14.73 13.71
C ARG A 260 19.59 13.43 13.92
N LEU A 261 19.15 12.58 14.86
CA LEU A 261 19.81 11.31 15.16
C LEU A 261 19.84 10.40 13.92
N LYS A 262 18.76 10.36 13.17
CA LYS A 262 18.67 9.59 11.92
C LYS A 262 19.59 10.14 10.84
N LEU A 263 19.57 11.45 10.59
CA LEU A 263 20.46 12.08 9.60
C LEU A 263 21.93 11.87 9.96
N VAL A 264 22.28 11.99 11.24
CA VAL A 264 23.65 11.73 11.72
C VAL A 264 24.04 10.27 11.52
N SER A 265 23.11 9.31 11.69
CA SER A 265 23.38 7.88 11.45
C SER A 265 23.61 7.53 9.98
N GLU A 266 23.15 8.38 9.05
CA GLU A 266 23.36 8.21 7.61
C GLU A 266 24.65 8.88 7.10
N LEU A 267 25.26 9.74 7.93
CA LEU A 267 26.50 10.46 7.60
C LEU A 267 27.72 9.66 8.07
N ASP A 268 28.58 9.31 7.11
CA ASP A 268 29.95 8.84 7.34
C ASP A 268 30.97 9.91 6.90
N THR A 269 32.24 9.74 7.27
CA THR A 269 33.33 10.67 6.94
C THR A 269 33.43 11.00 5.45
N ASP A 270 33.03 10.05 4.58
CA ASP A 270 33.11 10.19 3.11
C ASP A 270 31.73 10.18 2.42
N THR A 271 30.65 10.38 3.17
CA THR A 271 29.30 10.32 2.64
C THR A 271 28.64 11.70 2.61
N ILE A 272 28.03 12.04 1.47
CA ILE A 272 27.11 13.17 1.31
C ILE A 272 25.69 12.61 1.35
N VAL A 273 24.85 13.14 2.22
CA VAL A 273 23.43 12.78 2.28
C VAL A 273 22.60 13.86 1.60
N ASN A 274 21.90 13.49 0.53
CA ASN A 274 20.88 14.31 -0.10
C ASN A 274 19.53 13.99 0.51
N ILE A 275 18.83 15.00 1.01
CA ILE A 275 17.49 14.84 1.57
C ILE A 275 16.49 15.13 0.46
N GLU A 276 15.67 14.14 0.14
CA GLU A 276 14.55 14.26 -0.81
C GLU A 276 13.23 14.48 -0.03
N PHE A 277 12.47 15.48 -0.45
CA PHE A 277 11.20 15.91 0.16
C PHE A 277 10.01 15.33 -0.58
#